data_0cf1468c6caedcb41f10c53938cbc3f3
#
_entry.id   0cf1468c6caedcb41f10c53938cbc3f3
#
_cell.length_a   1.000
_cell.length_b   1.000
_cell.length_c   1.000
_cell.angle_alpha   90.00
_cell.angle_beta   90.00
_cell.angle_gamma   90.00
#
_symmetry.space_group_name_H-M   'P 1'
#
loop_
_entity.id
_entity.type
_entity.pdbx_description
1 polymer ?
#
loop_
_entity_poly.entity_id
_entity_poly.type
_entity_poly.pdbx_seq_one_letter_code
_entity_poly.pdbx_strand_id
1 'polypeptide(L)'
;MKSGADQLRFEKYRKKEEKVKKICIGVIGYGVRIDMLMDQMRALPVDVEVTAVADLNPERVRELMLKNGSAEEQHKFEIDKIDGLLRQCPMNPDEIHFYKTAEEMLGKEELDGVMVGTNCNTHAHFAKLVMEKNLPLFLEKPVGISHEDLEILKECDSKPHAPVVVSFPLRTTKMIQTAKKIVEAGTIGKVDHVQAFNDVGYGFVYFHDWYRDESIAHGLFLQKATHDVDVINYLCGEDPEMVCAMKSKQIFKGDMPAGLRCSECDRTETCMESTYNIEKVRSDTPRSDYCCYAVDTGNEDSGSMIIRYESGMHATYSQNFFARKKAARRGGRIYGYKGTLEYDFIADEIHIYDHMSDAVTTMEFHTPANGHGGGDQVLMQNFVDLIRGKTDKSIAPLRAGIISAETCLAAKEASEQMEYRKVKGGSGCE
;
A
#
# COMPACT_ATOMS: atom_id res chain seq x y z
N MET A 1 -33.76 16.00 -48.68
CA MET A 1 -34.62 16.29 -47.53
C MET A 1 -34.49 15.13 -46.54
N LYS A 2 -33.61 15.26 -45.56
CA LYS A 2 -33.49 14.28 -44.47
C LYS A 2 -34.57 14.61 -43.44
N SER A 3 -35.38 13.62 -43.09
CA SER A 3 -36.61 13.76 -42.32
C SER A 3 -36.35 14.23 -40.90
N GLY A 4 -37.26 15.09 -40.38
CA GLY A 4 -37.21 15.64 -39.01
C GLY A 4 -37.31 14.60 -37.88
N ALA A 5 -37.40 13.29 -38.20
CA ALA A 5 -37.40 12.21 -37.23
C ALA A 5 -35.99 11.88 -36.71
N ASP A 6 -34.92 12.10 -37.46
CA ASP A 6 -33.55 11.85 -37.03
C ASP A 6 -33.02 12.99 -36.14
N GLN A 7 -33.45 14.22 -36.35
CA GLN A 7 -33.10 15.33 -35.46
C GLN A 7 -33.75 15.21 -34.07
N LEU A 8 -35.02 14.78 -34.01
CA LEU A 8 -35.72 14.52 -32.74
C LEU A 8 -35.16 13.32 -31.94
N ARG A 9 -34.56 12.34 -32.65
CA ARG A 9 -33.91 11.20 -32.01
C ARG A 9 -32.57 11.59 -31.40
N PHE A 10 -31.80 12.47 -32.03
CA PHE A 10 -30.55 13.02 -31.48
C PHE A 10 -30.79 14.02 -30.33
N GLU A 11 -31.86 14.79 -30.33
CA GLU A 11 -32.23 15.68 -29.24
C GLU A 11 -32.74 14.90 -28.01
N LYS A 12 -33.37 13.74 -28.19
CA LYS A 12 -33.83 12.87 -27.11
C LYS A 12 -32.69 12.14 -26.39
N TYR A 13 -31.57 11.93 -27.06
CA TYR A 13 -30.32 11.41 -26.45
C TYR A 13 -29.49 12.52 -25.79
N ARG A 14 -29.69 13.79 -26.14
CA ARG A 14 -29.02 14.93 -25.49
C ARG A 14 -29.66 15.40 -24.18
N LYS A 15 -30.83 14.88 -23.79
CA LYS A 15 -31.54 15.24 -22.57
C LYS A 15 -31.50 14.12 -21.55
N LYS A 16 -30.33 13.70 -21.09
CA LYS A 16 -30.04 13.05 -19.81
C LYS A 16 -28.53 12.91 -19.58
N GLU A 17 -27.77 13.92 -19.84
CA GLU A 17 -26.56 14.13 -19.06
C GLU A 17 -27.05 14.77 -17.73
N GLU A 18 -27.45 13.94 -16.78
CA GLU A 18 -27.39 14.35 -15.39
C GLU A 18 -25.93 14.83 -15.21
N LYS A 19 -25.74 16.12 -14.88
CA LYS A 19 -24.44 16.64 -14.49
C LYS A 19 -23.95 15.74 -13.36
N VAL A 20 -23.02 14.84 -13.68
CA VAL A 20 -22.40 13.99 -12.66
C VAL A 20 -21.81 14.95 -11.64
N LYS A 21 -22.32 14.93 -10.41
CA LYS A 21 -21.85 15.80 -9.34
C LYS A 21 -20.34 15.58 -9.19
N LYS A 22 -19.57 16.67 -9.22
CA LYS A 22 -18.14 16.68 -8.90
C LYS A 22 -17.94 16.09 -7.51
N ILE A 23 -16.98 15.21 -7.37
CA ILE A 23 -16.60 14.61 -6.09
C ILE A 23 -15.51 15.46 -5.44
N CYS A 24 -15.79 15.94 -4.22
CA CYS A 24 -14.88 16.75 -3.42
C CYS A 24 -14.13 15.88 -2.41
N ILE A 25 -12.81 15.77 -2.53
CA ILE A 25 -11.95 14.96 -1.66
C ILE A 25 -11.16 15.84 -0.70
N GLY A 26 -11.22 15.50 0.59
CA GLY A 26 -10.30 16.02 1.60
C GLY A 26 -9.09 15.10 1.74
N VAL A 27 -7.92 15.67 1.99
CA VAL A 27 -6.68 14.91 2.24
C VAL A 27 -6.11 15.29 3.60
N ILE A 28 -5.79 14.30 4.44
CA ILE A 28 -5.07 14.46 5.70
C ILE A 28 -3.68 13.87 5.53
N GLY A 29 -2.65 14.74 5.50
CA GLY A 29 -1.27 14.37 5.21
C GLY A 29 -1.02 14.17 3.72
N TYR A 30 -0.49 15.19 3.04
CA TYR A 30 -0.18 15.14 1.62
C TYR A 30 1.31 14.85 1.38
N GLY A 31 1.63 13.57 1.24
CA GLY A 31 2.98 13.10 0.89
C GLY A 31 3.03 12.53 -0.54
N VAL A 32 4.23 12.09 -0.94
CA VAL A 32 4.48 11.48 -2.27
C VAL A 32 3.50 10.34 -2.58
N ARG A 33 3.13 9.52 -1.58
CA ARG A 33 2.21 8.40 -1.79
C ARG A 33 0.80 8.88 -2.15
N ILE A 34 0.30 9.89 -1.47
CA ILE A 34 -1.01 10.49 -1.81
C ILE A 34 -0.96 11.15 -3.19
N ASP A 35 0.11 11.86 -3.50
CA ASP A 35 0.30 12.48 -4.82
C ASP A 35 0.20 11.44 -5.95
N MET A 36 0.91 10.30 -5.82
CA MET A 36 0.81 9.18 -6.77
C MET A 36 -0.61 8.59 -6.88
N LEU A 37 -1.34 8.47 -5.77
CA LEU A 37 -2.73 7.98 -5.76
C LEU A 37 -3.68 8.97 -6.43
N MET A 38 -3.45 10.26 -6.25
CA MET A 38 -4.24 11.29 -6.93
C MET A 38 -4.06 11.26 -8.44
N ASP A 39 -2.85 10.98 -8.94
CA ASP A 39 -2.62 10.77 -10.37
C ASP A 39 -3.45 9.58 -10.90
N GLN A 40 -3.51 8.47 -10.15
CA GLN A 40 -4.34 7.31 -10.52
C GLN A 40 -5.83 7.63 -10.48
N MET A 41 -6.30 8.40 -9.50
CA MET A 41 -7.70 8.82 -9.38
C MET A 41 -8.11 9.74 -10.54
N ARG A 42 -7.25 10.66 -10.94
CA ARG A 42 -7.49 11.58 -12.05
C ARG A 42 -7.51 10.91 -13.42
N ALA A 43 -6.85 9.76 -13.54
CA ALA A 43 -6.93 8.94 -14.76
C ALA A 43 -8.29 8.25 -14.93
N LEU A 44 -9.16 8.27 -13.90
CA LEU A 44 -10.50 7.69 -13.97
C LEU A 44 -11.44 8.60 -14.78
N PRO A 45 -12.41 8.04 -15.51
CA PRO A 45 -13.40 8.82 -16.29
C PRO A 45 -14.48 9.40 -15.36
N VAL A 46 -14.07 10.17 -14.35
CA VAL A 46 -14.94 10.75 -13.32
C VAL A 46 -14.46 12.15 -12.97
N ASP A 47 -15.41 13.02 -12.63
CA ASP A 47 -15.11 14.36 -12.13
C ASP A 47 -14.85 14.29 -10.63
N VAL A 48 -13.55 14.27 -10.25
CA VAL A 48 -13.08 14.15 -8.89
C VAL A 48 -11.91 15.09 -8.64
N GLU A 49 -11.95 15.85 -7.57
CA GLU A 49 -10.92 16.81 -7.21
C GLU A 49 -10.58 16.78 -5.71
N VAL A 50 -9.32 17.09 -5.39
CA VAL A 50 -8.94 17.50 -4.03
C VAL A 50 -9.36 18.94 -3.85
N THR A 51 -10.25 19.18 -2.89
CA THR A 51 -10.72 20.53 -2.57
C THR A 51 -10.14 21.05 -1.26
N ALA A 52 -9.66 20.17 -0.38
CA ALA A 52 -9.10 20.55 0.91
C ALA A 52 -7.93 19.63 1.31
N VAL A 53 -6.90 20.22 1.92
CA VAL A 53 -5.74 19.51 2.46
C VAL A 53 -5.46 19.98 3.87
N ALA A 54 -5.35 19.05 4.80
CA ALA A 54 -4.81 19.26 6.14
C ALA A 54 -3.41 18.65 6.25
N ASP A 55 -2.39 19.47 6.50
CA ASP A 55 -0.99 19.06 6.65
C ASP A 55 -0.29 19.95 7.67
N LEU A 56 0.69 19.41 8.38
CA LEU A 56 1.49 20.19 9.34
C LEU A 56 2.27 21.33 8.67
N ASN A 57 2.60 21.15 7.38
CA ASN A 57 3.29 22.16 6.58
C ASN A 57 2.56 22.39 5.23
N PRO A 58 1.45 23.15 5.24
CA PRO A 58 0.67 23.43 4.04
C PRO A 58 1.47 24.09 2.91
N GLU A 59 2.42 24.97 3.24
CA GLU A 59 3.26 25.66 2.25
C GLU A 59 4.14 24.65 1.47
N ARG A 60 4.73 23.69 2.17
CA ARG A 60 5.50 22.61 1.53
C ARG A 60 4.62 21.80 0.57
N VAL A 61 3.38 21.51 0.95
CA VAL A 61 2.43 20.78 0.09
C VAL A 61 2.13 21.60 -1.16
N ARG A 62 1.85 22.90 -1.00
CA ARG A 62 1.63 23.82 -2.11
C ARG A 62 2.80 23.86 -3.08
N GLU A 63 4.03 23.97 -2.55
CA GLU A 63 5.25 23.92 -3.36
C GLU A 63 5.42 22.59 -4.09
N LEU A 64 5.13 21.47 -3.43
CA LEU A 64 5.18 20.14 -4.04
C LEU A 64 4.22 20.03 -5.23
N MET A 65 2.98 20.49 -5.08
CA MET A 65 1.98 20.50 -6.14
C MET A 65 2.40 21.38 -7.32
N LEU A 66 2.97 22.58 -7.05
CA LEU A 66 3.47 23.49 -8.08
C LEU A 66 4.65 22.89 -8.85
N LYS A 67 5.59 22.27 -8.15
CA LYS A 67 6.77 21.62 -8.77
C LYS A 67 6.35 20.45 -9.63
N ASN A 68 5.48 19.60 -9.14
CA ASN A 68 4.99 18.45 -9.88
C ASN A 68 4.13 18.85 -11.11
N GLY A 69 3.64 20.08 -11.15
CA GLY A 69 2.94 20.67 -12.29
C GLY A 69 3.87 21.27 -13.37
N SER A 70 5.17 21.44 -13.11
CA SER A 70 6.11 22.05 -14.07
C SER A 70 6.68 21.02 -15.05
N ALA A 71 6.65 21.36 -16.36
CA ALA A 71 7.18 20.49 -17.43
C ALA A 71 8.69 20.15 -17.29
N GLU A 72 9.46 20.97 -16.57
CA GLU A 72 10.90 20.76 -16.37
C GLU A 72 11.23 19.65 -15.34
N GLU A 73 10.36 19.41 -14.35
CA GLU A 73 10.54 18.31 -13.38
C GLU A 73 9.90 16.99 -13.82
N GLN A 74 8.95 17.00 -14.75
CA GLN A 74 8.43 15.80 -15.40
C GLN A 74 9.52 14.98 -16.08
N HIS A 75 10.63 15.61 -16.49
CA HIS A 75 11.80 14.93 -17.06
C HIS A 75 12.75 14.30 -16.04
N LYS A 76 12.68 14.65 -14.75
CA LYS A 76 13.58 14.12 -13.72
C LYS A 76 13.14 12.79 -13.11
N PHE A 77 11.86 12.50 -13.12
CA PHE A 77 11.35 11.19 -12.75
C PHE A 77 11.16 10.36 -14.01
N GLU A 78 12.06 9.43 -14.29
CA GLU A 78 11.90 8.42 -15.35
C GLU A 78 10.63 7.55 -15.17
N ILE A 79 9.91 7.72 -14.08
CA ILE A 79 8.58 7.19 -13.82
C ILE A 79 7.55 7.76 -14.83
N ASP A 80 7.79 8.94 -15.39
CA ASP A 80 6.90 9.57 -16.38
C ASP A 80 6.94 8.93 -17.78
N LYS A 81 7.87 8.01 -18.02
CA LYS A 81 7.93 7.25 -19.29
C LYS A 81 7.07 5.99 -19.30
N ILE A 82 6.42 5.66 -18.18
CA ILE A 82 5.59 4.48 -18.08
C ILE A 82 4.18 4.86 -18.52
N ASP A 83 3.86 4.48 -19.74
CA ASP A 83 2.54 4.40 -20.39
C ASP A 83 1.85 5.67 -20.89
N GLY A 84 2.53 6.76 -21.20
CA GLY A 84 1.90 7.88 -21.90
C GLY A 84 0.73 8.54 -21.17
N LEU A 85 0.54 8.22 -19.88
CA LEU A 85 -0.31 8.96 -18.96
C LEU A 85 0.44 10.22 -18.53
N LEU A 86 0.54 11.17 -19.45
CA LEU A 86 0.82 12.56 -19.12
C LEU A 86 -0.16 12.95 -17.99
N ARG A 87 0.35 13.54 -16.91
CA ARG A 87 -0.51 14.25 -15.94
C ARG A 87 -1.48 15.12 -16.72
N GLN A 88 -2.71 14.68 -16.85
CA GLN A 88 -3.68 15.33 -17.76
C GLN A 88 -4.08 16.72 -17.27
N CYS A 89 -3.78 17.06 -16.02
CA CYS A 89 -3.95 18.40 -15.47
C CYS A 89 -3.19 18.49 -14.12
N PRO A 90 -2.22 19.39 -13.94
CA PRO A 90 -1.66 19.64 -12.63
C PRO A 90 -2.78 20.12 -11.69
N MET A 91 -2.74 19.68 -10.41
CA MET A 91 -3.63 20.25 -9.40
C MET A 91 -3.32 21.74 -9.28
N ASN A 92 -4.36 22.56 -9.34
CA ASN A 92 -4.20 23.98 -9.11
C ASN A 92 -4.26 24.25 -7.59
N PRO A 93 -3.13 24.51 -6.91
CA PRO A 93 -3.14 24.74 -5.47
C PRO A 93 -3.92 26.00 -5.07
N ASP A 94 -4.26 26.90 -6.02
CA ASP A 94 -5.07 28.07 -5.74
C ASP A 94 -6.57 27.75 -5.61
N GLU A 95 -6.98 26.56 -6.01
CA GLU A 95 -8.36 26.05 -5.86
C GLU A 95 -8.51 25.11 -4.67
N ILE A 96 -7.44 24.90 -3.87
CA ILE A 96 -7.42 24.01 -2.71
C ILE A 96 -7.39 24.83 -1.43
N HIS A 97 -8.27 24.47 -0.47
CA HIS A 97 -8.24 25.04 0.86
C HIS A 97 -7.22 24.29 1.74
N PHE A 98 -6.26 25.00 2.31
CA PHE A 98 -5.20 24.43 3.15
C PHE A 98 -5.47 24.69 4.62
N TYR A 99 -5.33 23.63 5.43
CA TYR A 99 -5.55 23.62 6.87
C TYR A 99 -4.31 23.07 7.60
N LYS A 100 -4.08 23.53 8.82
CA LYS A 100 -3.02 22.98 9.68
C LYS A 100 -3.48 21.74 10.45
N THR A 101 -4.78 21.58 10.66
CA THR A 101 -5.35 20.45 11.39
C THR A 101 -6.48 19.79 10.62
N ALA A 102 -6.65 18.48 10.85
CA ALA A 102 -7.73 17.70 10.24
C ALA A 102 -9.10 18.12 10.78
N GLU A 103 -9.18 18.44 12.06
CA GLU A 103 -10.42 18.87 12.72
C GLU A 103 -10.96 20.16 12.11
N GLU A 104 -10.07 21.11 11.82
CA GLU A 104 -10.47 22.36 11.17
C GLU A 104 -11.00 22.10 9.76
N MET A 105 -10.32 21.29 8.95
CA MET A 105 -10.76 20.89 7.63
C MET A 105 -12.11 20.18 7.68
N LEU A 106 -12.22 19.13 8.50
CA LEU A 106 -13.45 18.34 8.65
C LEU A 106 -14.62 19.12 9.26
N GLY A 107 -14.36 20.25 9.93
CA GLY A 107 -15.37 21.14 10.48
C GLY A 107 -15.87 22.21 9.54
N LYS A 108 -15.10 22.54 8.48
CA LYS A 108 -15.38 23.66 7.57
C LYS A 108 -15.76 23.24 6.16
N GLU A 109 -15.31 22.07 5.71
CA GLU A 109 -15.46 21.62 4.33
C GLU A 109 -16.62 20.63 4.16
N GLU A 110 -17.33 20.75 3.05
CA GLU A 110 -18.30 19.76 2.57
C GLU A 110 -17.57 18.75 1.67
N LEU A 111 -17.24 17.60 2.21
CA LEU A 111 -16.45 16.57 1.53
C LEU A 111 -17.32 15.36 1.20
N ASP A 112 -17.09 14.75 0.02
CA ASP A 112 -17.71 13.48 -0.37
C ASP A 112 -16.90 12.27 0.07
N GLY A 113 -15.60 12.44 0.39
CA GLY A 113 -14.70 11.43 0.92
C GLY A 113 -13.37 12.02 1.41
N VAL A 114 -12.62 11.23 2.18
CA VAL A 114 -11.35 11.67 2.76
C VAL A 114 -10.26 10.62 2.52
N MET A 115 -9.05 11.07 2.21
CA MET A 115 -7.85 10.23 2.14
C MET A 115 -6.93 10.56 3.32
N VAL A 116 -6.42 9.54 4.01
CA VAL A 116 -5.44 9.67 5.10
C VAL A 116 -4.11 9.06 4.65
N GLY A 117 -3.08 9.90 4.57
CA GLY A 117 -1.72 9.53 4.13
C GLY A 117 -0.63 10.21 4.93
N THR A 118 -0.82 10.31 6.22
CA THR A 118 0.14 10.83 7.21
C THR A 118 1.26 9.82 7.52
N ASN A 119 2.05 10.06 8.54
CA ASN A 119 2.95 9.05 9.09
C ASN A 119 2.17 7.93 9.78
N CYS A 120 2.72 6.71 9.76
CA CYS A 120 2.02 5.49 10.18
C CYS A 120 1.46 5.55 11.61
N ASN A 121 2.17 6.21 12.52
CA ASN A 121 1.79 6.37 13.93
C ASN A 121 0.58 7.30 14.18
N THR A 122 0.02 7.88 13.14
CA THR A 122 -1.16 8.76 13.25
C THR A 122 -2.36 8.27 12.44
N HIS A 123 -2.22 7.18 11.71
CA HIS A 123 -3.28 6.66 10.82
C HIS A 123 -4.57 6.33 11.58
N ALA A 124 -4.47 5.60 12.69
CA ALA A 124 -5.65 5.21 13.49
C ALA A 124 -6.39 6.43 14.07
N HIS A 125 -5.65 7.43 14.54
CA HIS A 125 -6.23 8.67 15.06
C HIS A 125 -7.06 9.40 13.99
N PHE A 126 -6.48 9.64 12.80
CA PHE A 126 -7.19 10.35 11.74
C PHE A 126 -8.28 9.49 11.10
N ALA A 127 -8.11 8.18 11.00
CA ALA A 127 -9.16 7.28 10.55
C ALA A 127 -10.39 7.37 11.46
N LYS A 128 -10.22 7.36 12.80
CA LYS A 128 -11.30 7.56 13.76
C LYS A 128 -12.04 8.87 13.51
N LEU A 129 -11.31 9.99 13.37
CA LEU A 129 -11.93 11.31 13.12
C LEU A 129 -12.81 11.32 11.86
N VAL A 130 -12.35 10.70 10.78
CA VAL A 130 -13.10 10.62 9.52
C VAL A 130 -14.32 9.70 9.65
N MET A 131 -14.15 8.53 10.30
CA MET A 131 -15.24 7.58 10.53
C MET A 131 -16.34 8.17 11.42
N GLU A 132 -16.00 8.96 12.46
CA GLU A 132 -16.95 9.69 13.30
C GLU A 132 -17.76 10.74 12.52
N LYS A 133 -17.21 11.25 11.40
CA LYS A 133 -17.94 12.12 10.45
C LYS A 133 -18.79 11.34 9.45
N ASN A 134 -18.74 10.01 9.49
CA ASN A 134 -19.42 9.11 8.55
C ASN A 134 -19.09 9.42 7.07
N LEU A 135 -17.82 9.74 6.79
CA LEU A 135 -17.31 9.99 5.43
C LEU A 135 -16.60 8.75 4.91
N PRO A 136 -16.78 8.38 3.62
CA PRO A 136 -15.95 7.39 2.95
C PRO A 136 -14.47 7.69 3.11
N LEU A 137 -13.69 6.68 3.53
CA LEU A 137 -12.30 6.82 3.90
C LEU A 137 -11.39 5.97 3.00
N PHE A 138 -10.36 6.58 2.42
CA PHE A 138 -9.18 5.88 1.92
C PHE A 138 -8.06 6.00 2.95
N LEU A 139 -7.57 4.87 3.45
CA LEU A 139 -6.59 4.82 4.55
C LEU A 139 -5.29 4.17 4.11
N GLU A 140 -4.16 4.88 4.24
CA GLU A 140 -2.85 4.30 4.00
C GLU A 140 -2.49 3.23 5.04
N LYS A 141 -1.69 2.27 4.60
CA LYS A 141 -1.17 1.18 5.44
C LYS A 141 0.19 1.57 6.09
N PRO A 142 0.55 0.94 7.24
CA PRO A 142 -0.29 0.13 8.11
C PRO A 142 -1.38 0.97 8.76
N VAL A 143 -2.54 0.39 9.02
CA VAL A 143 -3.69 1.16 9.55
C VAL A 143 -3.47 1.69 10.97
N GLY A 144 -2.53 1.08 11.71
CA GLY A 144 -2.06 1.46 13.04
C GLY A 144 -0.71 0.81 13.30
N ILE A 145 0.02 1.29 14.31
CA ILE A 145 1.35 0.80 14.66
C ILE A 145 1.43 0.13 16.06
N SER A 146 0.33 0.14 16.79
CA SER A 146 0.22 -0.45 18.13
C SER A 146 -1.08 -1.21 18.29
N HIS A 147 -1.16 -2.07 19.30
CA HIS A 147 -2.43 -2.74 19.64
C HIS A 147 -3.50 -1.74 20.06
N GLU A 148 -3.12 -0.65 20.73
CA GLU A 148 -4.03 0.43 21.11
C GLU A 148 -4.66 1.09 19.88
N ASP A 149 -3.87 1.36 18.84
CA ASP A 149 -4.38 1.86 17.55
C ASP A 149 -5.40 0.90 16.95
N LEU A 150 -5.10 -0.40 16.96
CA LEU A 150 -5.98 -1.40 16.37
C LEU A 150 -7.26 -1.60 17.18
N GLU A 151 -7.22 -1.49 18.51
CA GLU A 151 -8.43 -1.51 19.35
C GLU A 151 -9.34 -0.29 19.06
N ILE A 152 -8.76 0.90 18.87
CA ILE A 152 -9.50 2.09 18.43
C ILE A 152 -10.21 1.82 17.10
N LEU A 153 -9.52 1.23 16.13
CA LEU A 153 -10.10 0.94 14.83
C LEU A 153 -11.16 -0.16 14.88
N LYS A 154 -10.97 -1.20 15.69
CA LYS A 154 -11.98 -2.26 15.95
C LYS A 154 -13.25 -1.66 16.58
N GLU A 155 -13.10 -0.77 17.54
CA GLU A 155 -14.23 -0.08 18.14
C GLU A 155 -15.00 0.75 17.10
N CYS A 156 -14.30 1.45 16.21
CA CYS A 156 -14.92 2.19 15.12
C CYS A 156 -15.62 1.25 14.11
N ASP A 157 -14.97 0.15 13.72
CA ASP A 157 -15.49 -0.83 12.76
C ASP A 157 -16.72 -1.58 13.29
N SER A 158 -16.87 -1.69 14.61
CA SER A 158 -18.04 -2.31 15.27
C SER A 158 -19.32 -1.47 15.21
N LYS A 159 -19.22 -0.21 14.82
CA LYS A 159 -20.32 0.75 14.70
C LYS A 159 -20.67 0.98 13.23
N PRO A 160 -21.91 1.34 12.88
CA PRO A 160 -22.22 1.76 11.51
C PRO A 160 -21.36 2.96 11.09
N HIS A 161 -20.68 2.84 9.98
CA HIS A 161 -19.84 3.89 9.41
C HIS A 161 -19.81 3.82 7.88
N ALA A 162 -19.41 4.92 7.25
CA ALA A 162 -19.14 4.94 5.81
C ALA A 162 -17.99 3.98 5.44
N PRO A 163 -17.95 3.44 4.23
CA PRO A 163 -16.98 2.42 3.85
C PRO A 163 -15.54 2.92 3.90
N VAL A 164 -14.62 2.02 4.28
CA VAL A 164 -13.18 2.26 4.32
C VAL A 164 -12.48 1.40 3.27
N VAL A 165 -11.56 2.00 2.50
CA VAL A 165 -10.64 1.31 1.59
C VAL A 165 -9.22 1.45 2.13
N VAL A 166 -8.60 0.34 2.50
CA VAL A 166 -7.21 0.32 2.93
C VAL A 166 -6.29 0.21 1.71
N SER A 167 -5.15 0.90 1.73
CA SER A 167 -4.17 0.92 0.65
C SER A 167 -3.42 -0.41 0.50
N PHE A 168 -4.11 -1.45 0.03
CA PHE A 168 -3.57 -2.76 -0.31
C PHE A 168 -3.61 -3.04 -1.82
N PRO A 169 -2.79 -2.34 -2.61
CA PRO A 169 -2.85 -2.42 -4.07
C PRO A 169 -2.51 -3.80 -4.63
N LEU A 170 -1.69 -4.60 -3.94
CA LEU A 170 -1.26 -5.90 -4.47
C LEU A 170 -2.43 -6.86 -4.65
N ARG A 171 -3.39 -6.90 -3.70
CA ARG A 171 -4.56 -7.78 -3.82
C ARG A 171 -5.42 -7.45 -5.05
N THR A 172 -5.33 -6.24 -5.56
CA THR A 172 -6.13 -5.76 -6.68
C THR A 172 -5.44 -5.87 -8.03
N THR A 173 -4.16 -6.27 -8.05
CA THR A 173 -3.44 -6.54 -9.30
C THR A 173 -4.11 -7.67 -10.08
N LYS A 174 -4.03 -7.62 -11.42
CA LYS A 174 -4.58 -8.66 -12.29
C LYS A 174 -4.04 -10.05 -11.94
N MET A 175 -2.75 -10.14 -11.59
CA MET A 175 -2.09 -11.37 -11.16
C MET A 175 -2.76 -11.97 -9.91
N ILE A 176 -2.86 -11.23 -8.82
CA ILE A 176 -3.44 -11.73 -7.57
C ILE A 176 -4.94 -12.00 -7.70
N GLN A 177 -5.67 -11.20 -8.47
CA GLN A 177 -7.08 -11.46 -8.79
C GLN A 177 -7.24 -12.77 -9.60
N THR A 178 -6.30 -13.07 -10.49
CA THR A 178 -6.30 -14.35 -11.23
C THR A 178 -5.94 -15.51 -10.31
N ALA A 179 -4.91 -15.36 -9.48
CA ALA A 179 -4.54 -16.37 -8.47
C ALA A 179 -5.73 -16.69 -7.54
N LYS A 180 -6.44 -15.66 -7.06
CA LYS A 180 -7.64 -15.84 -6.21
C LYS A 180 -8.72 -16.65 -6.91
N LYS A 181 -9.03 -16.34 -8.17
CA LYS A 181 -10.02 -17.10 -8.96
C LYS A 181 -9.61 -18.58 -9.14
N ILE A 182 -8.33 -18.86 -9.36
CA ILE A 182 -7.80 -20.22 -9.51
C ILE A 182 -7.96 -21.01 -8.20
N VAL A 183 -7.65 -20.37 -7.06
CA VAL A 183 -7.81 -20.95 -5.72
C VAL A 183 -9.29 -21.23 -5.43
N GLU A 184 -10.16 -20.24 -5.66
CA GLU A 184 -11.61 -20.34 -5.41
C GLU A 184 -12.28 -21.39 -6.32
N ALA A 185 -11.80 -21.55 -7.56
CA ALA A 185 -12.26 -22.60 -8.46
C ALA A 185 -11.85 -24.01 -8.02
N GLY A 186 -11.01 -24.12 -6.97
CA GLY A 186 -10.51 -25.41 -6.48
C GLY A 186 -9.56 -26.13 -7.45
N THR A 187 -8.95 -25.41 -8.39
CA THR A 187 -8.02 -25.96 -9.38
C THR A 187 -6.87 -26.71 -8.72
N ILE A 188 -6.29 -26.14 -7.66
CA ILE A 188 -5.22 -26.78 -6.88
C ILE A 188 -5.73 -27.62 -5.70
N GLY A 189 -7.05 -27.70 -5.49
CA GLY A 189 -7.68 -28.27 -4.32
C GLY A 189 -7.77 -27.26 -3.15
N LYS A 190 -8.09 -27.75 -1.94
CA LYS A 190 -8.05 -26.90 -0.73
C LYS A 190 -6.61 -26.47 -0.49
N VAL A 191 -6.41 -25.21 -0.15
CA VAL A 191 -5.09 -24.68 0.26
C VAL A 191 -4.72 -25.29 1.61
N ASP A 192 -3.50 -25.82 1.71
CA ASP A 192 -2.99 -26.47 2.92
C ASP A 192 -1.70 -25.84 3.42
N HIS A 193 -0.88 -25.27 2.51
CA HIS A 193 0.39 -24.66 2.85
C HIS A 193 0.70 -23.49 1.91
N VAL A 194 1.35 -22.44 2.43
CA VAL A 194 1.83 -21.30 1.64
C VAL A 194 3.29 -20.98 1.98
N GLN A 195 4.08 -20.67 0.95
CA GLN A 195 5.43 -20.12 1.08
C GLN A 195 5.45 -18.79 0.34
N ALA A 196 5.78 -17.70 1.03
CA ALA A 196 5.89 -16.39 0.42
C ALA A 196 7.19 -15.69 0.80
N PHE A 197 7.64 -14.77 -0.04
CA PHE A 197 8.91 -14.08 0.14
C PHE A 197 8.86 -12.68 -0.47
N ASN A 198 9.72 -11.80 0.08
CA ASN A 198 9.93 -10.45 -0.45
C ASN A 198 11.39 -10.01 -0.21
N ASP A 199 12.21 -10.13 -1.25
CA ASP A 199 13.59 -9.64 -1.27
C ASP A 199 13.58 -8.24 -1.89
N VAL A 200 13.59 -7.20 -1.02
CA VAL A 200 13.28 -5.81 -1.36
C VAL A 200 14.49 -5.13 -2.01
N GLY A 201 14.53 -5.04 -3.34
CA GLY A 201 15.66 -4.48 -4.09
C GLY A 201 15.98 -3.02 -3.80
N TYR A 202 14.99 -2.24 -3.37
CA TYR A 202 15.10 -0.84 -2.94
C TYR A 202 15.14 -0.69 -1.41
N GLY A 203 15.57 -1.71 -0.70
CA GLY A 203 15.56 -1.78 0.76
C GLY A 203 16.29 -0.62 1.46
N PHE A 204 17.27 0.00 0.80
CA PHE A 204 18.02 1.16 1.32
C PHE A 204 17.12 2.31 1.77
N VAL A 205 15.96 2.52 1.15
CA VAL A 205 14.98 3.57 1.52
C VAL A 205 14.58 3.48 2.98
N TYR A 206 14.45 2.28 3.52
CA TYR A 206 14.03 2.04 4.90
C TYR A 206 15.10 2.35 5.94
N PHE A 207 16.34 2.63 5.51
CA PHE A 207 17.47 2.91 6.40
C PHE A 207 18.04 4.31 6.24
N HIS A 208 17.68 5.01 5.14
CA HIS A 208 18.16 6.37 4.84
C HIS A 208 17.07 7.44 4.97
N ASP A 209 15.79 7.04 5.08
CA ASP A 209 14.65 7.95 5.17
C ASP A 209 13.98 7.84 6.56
N TRP A 210 12.92 8.60 6.80
CA TRP A 210 12.14 8.62 8.05
C TRP A 210 11.65 7.23 8.50
N TYR A 211 11.50 6.28 7.59
CA TYR A 211 11.18 4.87 7.90
C TYR A 211 12.14 4.22 8.91
N ARG A 212 13.38 4.74 9.03
CA ARG A 212 14.37 4.24 9.98
C ARG A 212 14.02 4.49 11.44
N ASP A 213 13.10 5.40 11.69
CA ASP A 213 12.60 5.73 13.03
C ASP A 213 11.52 4.73 13.45
N GLU A 214 11.87 3.89 14.42
CA GLU A 214 10.97 2.84 14.93
C GLU A 214 9.73 3.42 15.62
N SER A 215 9.80 4.64 16.17
CA SER A 215 8.64 5.30 16.78
C SER A 215 7.57 5.69 15.75
N ILE A 216 7.93 5.75 14.47
CA ILE A 216 7.04 6.10 13.36
C ILE A 216 6.62 4.84 12.58
N ALA A 217 7.59 3.97 12.24
CA ALA A 217 7.36 2.84 11.35
C ALA A 217 7.10 1.51 12.08
N HIS A 218 7.54 1.40 13.32
CA HIS A 218 7.41 0.24 14.21
C HIS A 218 8.04 -1.07 13.67
N GLY A 219 9.10 -0.94 12.83
CA GLY A 219 9.82 -2.05 12.21
C GLY A 219 9.26 -2.48 10.87
N LEU A 220 10.01 -3.32 10.17
CA LEU A 220 9.70 -3.67 8.77
C LEU A 220 8.74 -4.85 8.63
N PHE A 221 8.51 -5.64 9.67
CA PHE A 221 7.36 -6.55 9.67
C PHE A 221 6.07 -5.77 9.51
N LEU A 222 5.89 -4.70 10.27
CA LEU A 222 4.67 -3.91 10.15
C LEU A 222 4.67 -3.05 8.87
N GLN A 223 5.77 -2.32 8.62
CA GLN A 223 5.80 -1.36 7.51
C GLN A 223 5.76 -2.03 6.13
N LYS A 224 6.38 -3.22 5.98
CA LYS A 224 6.52 -3.88 4.68
C LYS A 224 5.72 -5.17 4.55
N ALA A 225 5.81 -6.08 5.52
CA ALA A 225 5.15 -7.38 5.42
C ALA A 225 3.62 -7.31 5.45
N THR A 226 3.01 -6.22 5.95
CA THR A 226 1.54 -6.05 5.91
C THR A 226 0.95 -6.24 4.52
N HIS A 227 1.63 -5.80 3.45
CA HIS A 227 1.19 -6.04 2.09
C HIS A 227 1.17 -7.53 1.70
N ASP A 228 2.22 -8.26 2.11
CA ASP A 228 2.39 -9.66 1.73
C ASP A 228 1.52 -10.56 2.60
N VAL A 229 1.38 -10.24 3.89
CA VAL A 229 0.42 -10.90 4.80
C VAL A 229 -1.01 -10.70 4.31
N ASP A 230 -1.36 -9.50 3.86
CA ASP A 230 -2.66 -9.22 3.25
C ASP A 230 -2.92 -10.09 2.02
N VAL A 231 -1.94 -10.23 1.12
CA VAL A 231 -2.04 -11.09 -0.07
C VAL A 231 -2.23 -12.56 0.34
N ILE A 232 -1.46 -13.05 1.31
CA ILE A 232 -1.57 -14.43 1.79
C ILE A 232 -2.99 -14.67 2.36
N ASN A 233 -3.45 -13.84 3.29
CA ASN A 233 -4.78 -13.94 3.89
C ASN A 233 -5.88 -13.85 2.83
N TYR A 234 -5.75 -12.92 1.89
CA TYR A 234 -6.70 -12.75 0.78
C TYR A 234 -6.79 -14.00 -0.11
N LEU A 235 -5.64 -14.57 -0.49
CA LEU A 235 -5.62 -15.77 -1.35
C LEU A 235 -6.16 -17.00 -0.63
N CYS A 236 -5.80 -17.21 0.64
CA CYS A 236 -6.27 -18.33 1.45
C CYS A 236 -7.75 -18.20 1.82
N GLY A 237 -8.23 -16.96 2.06
CA GLY A 237 -9.60 -16.72 2.51
C GLY A 237 -9.83 -17.11 3.98
N GLU A 238 -8.76 -17.15 4.78
CA GLU A 238 -8.79 -17.50 6.20
C GLU A 238 -8.07 -16.42 7.03
N ASP A 239 -8.43 -16.31 8.31
CA ASP A 239 -7.76 -15.43 9.24
C ASP A 239 -6.63 -16.15 9.99
N PRO A 240 -5.51 -15.48 10.25
CA PRO A 240 -4.42 -16.02 11.04
C PRO A 240 -4.82 -16.15 12.51
N GLU A 241 -4.45 -17.29 13.13
CA GLU A 241 -4.69 -17.60 14.55
C GLU A 241 -3.46 -17.28 15.41
N MET A 242 -2.28 -17.65 14.89
CA MET A 242 -1.03 -17.63 15.67
C MET A 242 0.17 -17.38 14.75
N VAL A 243 1.21 -16.76 15.28
CA VAL A 243 2.47 -16.52 14.58
C VAL A 243 3.67 -16.78 15.48
N CYS A 244 4.76 -17.29 14.88
CA CYS A 244 6.11 -17.17 15.43
C CYS A 244 7.04 -16.54 14.40
N ALA A 245 8.08 -15.83 14.87
CA ALA A 245 8.95 -15.08 13.96
C ALA A 245 10.36 -14.94 14.51
N MET A 246 11.29 -14.65 13.59
CA MET A 246 12.64 -14.18 13.88
C MET A 246 12.94 -12.96 13.03
N LYS A 247 13.57 -11.95 13.62
CA LYS A 247 14.11 -10.79 12.91
C LYS A 247 15.58 -10.62 13.25
N SER A 248 16.35 -10.03 12.34
CA SER A 248 17.75 -9.71 12.61
C SER A 248 18.17 -8.42 11.96
N LYS A 249 19.22 -7.81 12.53
CA LYS A 249 19.88 -6.61 12.02
C LYS A 249 21.38 -6.90 11.99
N GLN A 250 21.87 -7.38 10.85
CA GLN A 250 23.26 -7.83 10.72
C GLN A 250 24.01 -7.01 9.65
N ILE A 251 23.31 -6.49 8.64
CA ILE A 251 23.90 -5.75 7.53
C ILE A 251 23.93 -4.25 7.84
N PHE A 252 22.75 -3.66 8.18
CA PHE A 252 22.64 -2.22 8.49
C PHE A 252 22.83 -1.96 10.00
N LYS A 253 23.88 -2.58 10.54
CA LYS A 253 24.30 -2.48 11.94
C LYS A 253 25.63 -1.73 12.03
N GLY A 254 25.72 -0.76 12.92
CA GLY A 254 26.94 0.00 13.12
C GLY A 254 26.90 0.81 14.41
N ASP A 255 27.95 1.60 14.58
CA ASP A 255 28.24 2.45 15.73
C ASP A 255 28.39 3.93 15.37
N MET A 256 27.94 4.29 14.16
CA MET A 256 28.00 5.68 13.72
C MET A 256 27.07 6.56 14.58
N PRO A 257 27.41 7.85 14.75
CA PRO A 257 26.63 8.74 15.60
C PRO A 257 25.15 8.82 15.20
N ALA A 258 24.27 8.97 16.21
CA ALA A 258 22.85 9.21 15.98
C ALA A 258 22.63 10.48 15.13
N GLY A 259 21.71 10.41 14.18
CA GLY A 259 21.37 11.53 13.29
C GLY A 259 22.40 11.85 12.21
N LEU A 260 23.54 11.15 12.16
CA LEU A 260 24.57 11.39 11.13
C LEU A 260 23.97 11.30 9.73
N ARG A 261 24.39 12.23 8.86
CA ARG A 261 24.03 12.26 7.45
C ARG A 261 25.20 11.85 6.55
N CYS A 262 24.92 11.25 5.41
CA CYS A 262 25.95 10.90 4.43
C CYS A 262 26.68 12.13 3.90
N SER A 263 26.00 13.27 3.77
CA SER A 263 26.58 14.57 3.37
C SER A 263 27.59 15.11 4.37
N GLU A 264 27.53 14.69 5.62
CA GLU A 264 28.40 15.14 6.74
C GLU A 264 29.47 14.07 7.08
N CYS A 265 29.45 12.92 6.43
CA CYS A 265 30.30 11.76 6.74
C CYS A 265 31.60 11.79 5.95
N ASP A 266 32.74 11.63 6.63
CA ASP A 266 34.06 11.54 6.02
C ASP A 266 34.27 10.29 5.15
N ARG A 267 33.36 9.29 5.28
CA ARG A 267 33.38 8.04 4.50
C ARG A 267 32.41 8.04 3.33
N THR A 268 31.77 9.17 3.00
CA THR A 268 30.67 9.18 2.01
C THR A 268 31.08 8.63 0.65
N GLU A 269 32.31 8.88 0.20
CA GLU A 269 32.80 8.37 -1.10
C GLU A 269 33.22 6.88 -1.08
N THR A 270 33.56 6.36 0.09
CA THR A 270 34.07 4.97 0.24
C THR A 270 33.03 4.02 0.81
N CYS A 271 31.99 4.51 1.45
CA CYS A 271 30.92 3.72 2.00
C CYS A 271 29.95 3.27 0.89
N MET A 272 29.84 1.97 0.68
CA MET A 272 28.96 1.40 -0.37
C MET A 272 27.47 1.67 -0.15
N GLU A 273 27.08 1.99 1.08
CA GLU A 273 25.71 2.34 1.45
C GLU A 273 25.49 3.85 1.56
N SER A 274 26.48 4.68 1.25
CA SER A 274 26.26 6.13 1.21
C SER A 274 25.29 6.50 0.09
N THR A 275 24.53 7.56 0.30
CA THR A 275 23.65 8.11 -0.74
C THR A 275 24.41 8.51 -1.99
N TYR A 276 25.68 8.98 -1.84
CA TYR A 276 26.58 9.24 -2.96
C TYR A 276 26.81 7.98 -3.84
N ASN A 277 27.14 6.84 -3.23
CA ASN A 277 27.37 5.59 -3.98
C ASN A 277 26.06 4.94 -4.46
N ILE A 278 24.97 5.07 -3.72
CA ILE A 278 23.63 4.65 -4.15
C ILE A 278 23.26 5.37 -5.45
N GLU A 279 23.45 6.68 -5.51
CA GLU A 279 23.13 7.49 -6.70
C GLU A 279 24.11 7.23 -7.86
N LYS A 280 25.42 7.35 -7.61
CA LYS A 280 26.43 7.30 -8.69
C LYS A 280 26.78 5.89 -9.14
N VAL A 281 26.84 4.92 -8.22
CA VAL A 281 27.26 3.55 -8.55
C VAL A 281 26.07 2.65 -8.87
N ARG A 282 24.95 2.82 -8.15
CA ARG A 282 23.77 1.98 -8.33
C ARG A 282 22.72 2.58 -9.26
N SER A 283 22.80 3.89 -9.53
CA SER A 283 21.79 4.65 -10.28
C SER A 283 20.40 4.58 -9.65
N ASP A 284 20.36 4.52 -8.31
CA ASP A 284 19.13 4.62 -7.51
C ASP A 284 18.98 6.03 -6.97
N THR A 285 17.77 6.48 -6.66
CA THR A 285 17.51 7.83 -6.13
C THR A 285 17.17 7.77 -4.64
N PRO A 286 18.10 8.11 -3.73
CA PRO A 286 17.79 8.20 -2.30
C PRO A 286 16.89 9.41 -2.03
N ARG A 287 15.88 9.22 -1.15
CA ARG A 287 14.96 10.29 -0.74
C ARG A 287 15.52 11.14 0.38
N SER A 288 16.45 10.60 1.15
CA SER A 288 17.12 11.23 2.28
C SER A 288 18.50 10.60 2.46
N ASP A 289 19.33 11.18 3.31
CA ASP A 289 20.76 10.85 3.44
C ASP A 289 21.18 10.48 4.87
N TYR A 290 20.27 10.03 5.72
CA TYR A 290 20.63 9.49 7.03
C TYR A 290 21.56 8.30 6.90
N CYS A 291 22.52 8.15 7.84
CA CYS A 291 23.44 7.03 7.86
C CYS A 291 22.71 5.75 8.30
N CYS A 292 22.73 4.71 7.46
CA CYS A 292 22.12 3.42 7.77
C CYS A 292 22.86 2.64 8.89
N TYR A 293 24.11 3.00 9.17
CA TYR A 293 24.94 2.43 10.24
C TYR A 293 24.89 3.22 11.55
N ALA A 294 24.08 4.27 11.65
CA ALA A 294 23.93 5.03 12.87
C ALA A 294 23.17 4.24 13.95
N VAL A 295 23.53 4.50 15.20
CA VAL A 295 22.97 3.77 16.37
C VAL A 295 21.46 3.95 16.53
N ASP A 296 20.90 5.02 15.98
CA ASP A 296 19.48 5.35 15.99
C ASP A 296 18.68 4.79 14.80
N THR A 297 19.27 3.93 13.98
CA THR A 297 18.54 3.17 12.96
C THR A 297 17.80 2.00 13.62
N GLY A 298 16.46 2.04 13.67
CA GLY A 298 15.65 1.11 14.46
C GLY A 298 15.30 -0.21 13.76
N ASN A 299 15.28 -0.23 12.42
CA ASN A 299 14.76 -1.35 11.64
C ASN A 299 15.65 -2.61 11.66
N GLU A 300 15.01 -3.78 11.62
CA GLU A 300 15.62 -5.04 11.18
C GLU A 300 15.94 -5.02 9.69
N ASP A 301 16.96 -5.76 9.23
CA ASP A 301 17.31 -5.89 7.82
C ASP A 301 16.86 -7.20 7.18
N SER A 302 16.40 -8.15 7.99
CA SER A 302 15.75 -9.38 7.55
C SER A 302 14.81 -9.93 8.62
N GLY A 303 13.84 -10.73 8.18
CA GLY A 303 12.90 -11.39 9.07
C GLY A 303 12.16 -12.52 8.39
N SER A 304 11.75 -13.50 9.19
CA SER A 304 10.92 -14.62 8.75
C SER A 304 9.84 -14.91 9.78
N MET A 305 8.66 -15.33 9.31
CA MET A 305 7.55 -15.71 10.17
C MET A 305 6.87 -16.99 9.67
N ILE A 306 6.29 -17.73 10.60
CA ILE A 306 5.37 -18.84 10.33
C ILE A 306 4.02 -18.44 10.92
N ILE A 307 2.98 -18.44 10.09
CA ILE A 307 1.62 -18.08 10.45
C ILE A 307 0.78 -19.34 10.43
N ARG A 308 0.05 -19.61 11.50
CA ARG A 308 -0.94 -20.67 11.59
C ARG A 308 -2.33 -20.08 11.44
N TYR A 309 -3.20 -20.78 10.71
CA TYR A 309 -4.60 -20.47 10.49
C TYR A 309 -5.52 -21.42 11.24
N GLU A 310 -6.77 -21.04 11.45
CA GLU A 310 -7.74 -21.85 12.22
C GLU A 310 -7.97 -23.25 11.64
N SER A 311 -7.93 -23.39 10.31
CA SER A 311 -8.07 -24.70 9.63
C SER A 311 -6.91 -25.66 9.89
N GLY A 312 -5.83 -25.21 10.53
CA GLY A 312 -4.56 -25.93 10.65
C GLY A 312 -3.60 -25.68 9.50
N MET A 313 -4.04 -25.01 8.42
CA MET A 313 -3.16 -24.51 7.37
C MET A 313 -2.06 -23.63 7.98
N HIS A 314 -0.89 -23.59 7.36
CA HIS A 314 0.15 -22.65 7.76
C HIS A 314 0.84 -22.01 6.57
N ALA A 315 1.36 -20.79 6.81
CA ALA A 315 2.15 -20.06 5.84
C ALA A 315 3.53 -19.73 6.40
N THR A 316 4.54 -19.73 5.52
CA THR A 316 5.86 -19.15 5.82
C THR A 316 6.02 -17.88 5.00
N TYR A 317 6.61 -16.85 5.61
CA TYR A 317 6.98 -15.62 4.93
C TYR A 317 8.38 -15.20 5.33
N SER A 318 9.18 -14.76 4.36
CA SER A 318 10.52 -14.22 4.59
C SER A 318 10.72 -12.92 3.84
N GLN A 319 11.42 -11.96 4.47
CA GLN A 319 11.79 -10.69 3.87
C GLN A 319 13.24 -10.35 4.16
N ASN A 320 13.89 -9.66 3.20
CA ASN A 320 15.17 -9.01 3.44
C ASN A 320 15.26 -7.68 2.66
N PHE A 321 16.14 -6.79 3.11
CA PHE A 321 16.25 -5.42 2.60
C PHE A 321 17.63 -5.10 2.02
N PHE A 322 18.48 -6.09 1.90
CA PHE A 322 19.84 -5.96 1.35
C PHE A 322 20.05 -6.71 0.02
N ALA A 323 19.09 -7.52 -0.42
CA ALA A 323 19.07 -8.04 -1.78
C ALA A 323 18.95 -6.90 -2.80
N ARG A 324 19.60 -7.03 -3.95
CA ARG A 324 19.68 -5.92 -4.91
C ARG A 324 19.53 -6.40 -6.34
N LYS A 325 19.06 -5.51 -7.20
CA LYS A 325 18.97 -5.72 -8.65
C LYS A 325 18.27 -7.05 -8.96
N LYS A 326 18.88 -7.92 -9.74
CA LYS A 326 18.31 -9.22 -10.15
C LYS A 326 18.14 -10.24 -9.02
N ALA A 327 18.67 -9.97 -7.81
CA ALA A 327 18.40 -10.77 -6.63
C ALA A 327 17.08 -10.36 -5.94
N ALA A 328 16.46 -9.24 -6.34
CA ALA A 328 15.14 -8.87 -5.85
C ALA A 328 14.10 -9.89 -6.29
N ARG A 329 13.23 -10.31 -5.35
CA ARG A 329 12.14 -11.24 -5.61
C ARG A 329 10.94 -10.87 -4.77
N ARG A 330 9.74 -11.10 -5.29
CA ARG A 330 8.51 -11.02 -4.53
C ARG A 330 7.48 -11.97 -5.10
N GLY A 331 6.96 -12.86 -4.27
CA GLY A 331 6.02 -13.85 -4.75
C GLY A 331 5.70 -14.90 -3.71
N GLY A 332 5.16 -16.02 -4.16
CA GLY A 332 4.84 -17.14 -3.28
C GLY A 332 4.33 -18.36 -4.03
N ARG A 333 4.27 -19.47 -3.29
CA ARG A 333 3.72 -20.75 -3.73
C ARG A 333 2.58 -21.15 -2.81
N ILE A 334 1.47 -21.53 -3.40
CA ILE A 334 0.26 -21.97 -2.72
C ILE A 334 0.06 -23.44 -3.06
N TYR A 335 0.08 -24.27 -2.04
CA TYR A 335 0.00 -25.72 -2.19
C TYR A 335 -1.38 -26.22 -1.81
N GLY A 336 -1.98 -26.96 -2.71
CA GLY A 336 -3.14 -27.81 -2.45
C GLY A 336 -2.85 -29.24 -2.83
N TYR A 337 -3.76 -30.17 -2.52
CA TYR A 337 -3.54 -31.59 -2.82
C TYR A 337 -3.51 -31.90 -4.33
N LYS A 338 -4.24 -31.12 -5.15
CA LYS A 338 -4.34 -31.36 -6.61
C LYS A 338 -3.27 -30.64 -7.41
N GLY A 339 -2.68 -29.57 -6.86
CA GLY A 339 -1.70 -28.76 -7.58
C GLY A 339 -1.04 -27.71 -6.71
N THR A 340 -0.05 -27.05 -7.29
CA THR A 340 0.65 -25.89 -6.71
C THR A 340 0.45 -24.70 -7.65
N LEU A 341 0.08 -23.54 -7.09
CA LEU A 341 0.12 -22.27 -7.79
C LEU A 341 1.35 -21.48 -7.30
N GLU A 342 2.16 -21.02 -8.22
CA GLU A 342 3.26 -20.11 -7.96
C GLU A 342 2.96 -18.76 -8.63
N TYR A 343 3.18 -17.64 -7.91
CA TYR A 343 3.09 -16.29 -8.45
C TYR A 343 4.39 -15.54 -8.19
N ASP A 344 4.89 -14.82 -9.17
CA ASP A 344 6.12 -14.01 -9.08
C ASP A 344 5.88 -12.63 -9.70
N PHE A 345 5.94 -11.58 -8.87
CA PHE A 345 5.75 -10.19 -9.29
C PHE A 345 6.91 -9.66 -10.13
N ILE A 346 8.11 -10.25 -10.04
CA ILE A 346 9.28 -9.80 -10.81
C ILE A 346 9.32 -10.46 -12.18
N ALA A 347 9.00 -11.77 -12.23
CA ALA A 347 8.84 -12.48 -13.50
C ALA A 347 7.53 -12.10 -14.20
N ASP A 348 6.56 -11.56 -13.45
CA ASP A 348 5.22 -11.18 -13.90
C ASP A 348 4.41 -12.37 -14.44
N GLU A 349 4.51 -13.51 -13.73
CA GLU A 349 3.96 -14.80 -14.14
C GLU A 349 3.24 -15.51 -13.01
N ILE A 350 2.26 -16.36 -13.41
CA ILE A 350 1.69 -17.43 -12.60
C ILE A 350 2.02 -18.78 -13.25
N HIS A 351 2.50 -19.72 -12.45
CA HIS A 351 2.62 -21.11 -12.84
C HIS A 351 1.65 -21.99 -12.03
N ILE A 352 0.97 -22.93 -12.70
CA ILE A 352 0.12 -23.93 -12.07
C ILE A 352 0.69 -25.30 -12.40
N TYR A 353 1.16 -26.01 -11.39
CA TYR A 353 1.70 -27.36 -11.46
C TYR A 353 0.60 -28.35 -11.07
N ASP A 354 0.21 -29.24 -11.97
CA ASP A 354 -0.71 -30.32 -11.67
C ASP A 354 0.01 -31.45 -10.92
N HIS A 355 -0.52 -31.90 -9.79
CA HIS A 355 0.12 -32.97 -9.00
C HIS A 355 -0.22 -34.39 -9.50
N MET A 356 -1.16 -34.51 -10.42
CA MET A 356 -1.58 -35.80 -10.97
C MET A 356 -1.02 -36.06 -12.35
N SER A 357 -0.28 -35.08 -12.91
CA SER A 357 0.37 -35.20 -14.22
C SER A 357 1.62 -34.30 -14.25
N ASP A 358 2.40 -34.36 -15.34
CA ASP A 358 3.55 -33.45 -15.57
C ASP A 358 3.13 -32.09 -16.19
N ALA A 359 1.83 -31.77 -16.19
CA ALA A 359 1.33 -30.54 -16.81
C ALA A 359 1.68 -29.32 -15.98
N VAL A 360 2.16 -28.28 -16.67
CA VAL A 360 2.38 -26.94 -16.12
C VAL A 360 1.67 -25.93 -17.00
N THR A 361 0.83 -25.09 -16.39
CA THR A 361 0.20 -23.95 -17.06
C THR A 361 0.92 -22.67 -16.65
N THR A 362 1.40 -21.89 -17.62
CA THR A 362 2.01 -20.58 -17.40
C THR A 362 1.08 -19.47 -17.89
N MET A 363 0.97 -18.40 -17.12
CA MET A 363 0.24 -17.19 -17.47
C MET A 363 1.16 -15.98 -17.30
N GLU A 364 1.36 -15.21 -18.36
CA GLU A 364 2.11 -13.93 -18.37
C GLU A 364 1.12 -12.76 -18.29
N PHE A 365 1.46 -11.69 -17.56
CA PHE A 365 0.51 -10.61 -17.28
C PHE A 365 0.82 -9.31 -18.03
N HIS A 366 2.07 -9.03 -18.37
CA HIS A 366 2.52 -7.76 -18.97
C HIS A 366 2.03 -6.56 -18.14
N THR A 367 2.30 -6.65 -16.84
CA THR A 367 1.82 -5.70 -15.83
C THR A 367 2.44 -4.31 -16.06
N PRO A 368 1.66 -3.24 -16.03
CA PRO A 368 2.20 -1.87 -16.09
C PRO A 368 3.19 -1.65 -14.94
N ALA A 369 4.31 -0.99 -15.22
CA ALA A 369 5.31 -0.70 -14.19
C ALA A 369 4.85 0.38 -13.18
N ASN A 370 3.73 1.07 -13.43
CA ASN A 370 3.17 2.12 -12.61
C ASN A 370 2.20 1.57 -11.54
N GLY A 371 1.97 2.38 -10.49
CA GLY A 371 0.86 2.20 -9.55
C GLY A 371 0.70 0.77 -9.01
N HIS A 372 1.79 0.13 -8.55
CA HIS A 372 1.77 -1.26 -8.08
C HIS A 372 1.11 -2.22 -9.09
N GLY A 373 1.52 -2.15 -10.35
CA GLY A 373 0.98 -3.03 -11.38
C GLY A 373 -0.51 -2.77 -11.69
N GLY A 374 -0.93 -1.52 -11.63
CA GLY A 374 -2.32 -1.09 -11.87
C GLY A 374 -3.24 -1.27 -10.66
N GLY A 375 -2.76 -1.87 -9.56
CA GLY A 375 -3.59 -2.09 -8.36
C GLY A 375 -4.06 -0.80 -7.70
N ASP A 376 -3.26 0.25 -7.73
CA ASP A 376 -3.63 1.56 -7.20
C ASP A 376 -4.84 2.16 -7.93
N GLN A 377 -4.90 2.04 -9.25
CA GLN A 377 -6.03 2.53 -10.04
C GLN A 377 -7.33 1.79 -9.68
N VAL A 378 -7.25 0.48 -9.47
CA VAL A 378 -8.40 -0.33 -9.06
C VAL A 378 -8.91 0.07 -7.67
N LEU A 379 -7.99 0.35 -6.72
CA LEU A 379 -8.35 0.87 -5.39
C LEU A 379 -9.04 2.23 -5.50
N MET A 380 -8.50 3.15 -6.30
CA MET A 380 -9.10 4.47 -6.50
C MET A 380 -10.47 4.38 -7.17
N GLN A 381 -10.65 3.48 -8.16
CA GLN A 381 -11.95 3.24 -8.76
C GLN A 381 -12.96 2.73 -7.73
N ASN A 382 -12.56 1.78 -6.87
CA ASN A 382 -13.46 1.27 -5.82
C ASN A 382 -13.81 2.37 -4.81
N PHE A 383 -12.85 3.21 -4.40
CA PHE A 383 -13.11 4.32 -3.49
C PHE A 383 -14.12 5.31 -4.10
N VAL A 384 -13.96 5.68 -5.36
CA VAL A 384 -14.92 6.55 -6.08
C VAL A 384 -16.29 5.89 -6.23
N ASP A 385 -16.35 4.59 -6.51
CA ASP A 385 -17.62 3.86 -6.65
C ASP A 385 -18.36 3.74 -5.31
N LEU A 386 -17.64 3.62 -4.20
CA LEU A 386 -18.21 3.68 -2.84
C LEU A 386 -18.79 5.07 -2.53
N ILE A 387 -18.06 6.15 -2.82
CA ILE A 387 -18.54 7.53 -2.67
C ILE A 387 -19.83 7.77 -3.48
N ARG A 388 -19.89 7.21 -4.69
CA ARG A 388 -21.06 7.33 -5.57
C ARG A 388 -22.22 6.40 -5.22
N GLY A 389 -22.05 5.52 -4.24
CA GLY A 389 -23.05 4.51 -3.91
C GLY A 389 -23.30 3.46 -5.01
N LYS A 390 -22.33 3.28 -5.95
CA LYS A 390 -22.40 2.24 -6.98
C LYS A 390 -22.12 0.84 -6.42
N THR A 391 -21.42 0.78 -5.32
CA THR A 391 -21.16 -0.42 -4.52
C THR A 391 -21.14 -0.07 -3.04
N ASP A 392 -21.45 -1.03 -2.21
CA ASP A 392 -21.31 -0.98 -0.74
C ASP A 392 -20.10 -1.82 -0.25
N LYS A 393 -19.39 -2.48 -1.18
CA LYS A 393 -18.31 -3.41 -0.85
C LYS A 393 -16.94 -2.78 -1.13
N SER A 394 -16.19 -2.56 -0.06
CA SER A 394 -14.76 -2.28 -0.16
C SER A 394 -14.01 -3.54 -0.58
N ILE A 395 -13.14 -3.40 -1.60
CA ILE A 395 -12.25 -4.48 -2.05
C ILE A 395 -11.05 -4.68 -1.12
N ALA A 396 -10.77 -3.70 -0.26
CA ALA A 396 -9.75 -3.76 0.79
C ALA A 396 -10.34 -3.14 2.08
N PRO A 397 -11.24 -3.85 2.80
CA PRO A 397 -11.95 -3.30 3.95
C PRO A 397 -11.02 -3.07 5.15
N LEU A 398 -11.45 -2.22 6.10
CA LEU A 398 -10.71 -1.90 7.31
C LEU A 398 -10.28 -3.15 8.10
N ARG A 399 -11.19 -4.14 8.22
CA ARG A 399 -10.90 -5.44 8.86
C ARG A 399 -9.65 -6.11 8.27
N ALA A 400 -9.45 -6.09 6.96
CA ALA A 400 -8.25 -6.66 6.34
C ALA A 400 -6.97 -5.91 6.77
N GLY A 401 -7.04 -4.58 6.91
CA GLY A 401 -5.97 -3.76 7.44
C GLY A 401 -5.63 -4.10 8.87
N ILE A 402 -6.65 -4.23 9.72
CA ILE A 402 -6.51 -4.59 11.14
C ILE A 402 -5.85 -5.96 11.28
N ILE A 403 -6.37 -7.00 10.62
CA ILE A 403 -5.84 -8.37 10.71
C ILE A 403 -4.39 -8.45 10.23
N SER A 404 -4.08 -7.78 9.12
CA SER A 404 -2.71 -7.75 8.60
C SER A 404 -1.75 -7.06 9.57
N ALA A 405 -2.15 -5.92 10.15
CA ALA A 405 -1.35 -5.20 11.14
C ALA A 405 -1.18 -6.02 12.44
N GLU A 406 -2.26 -6.63 12.96
CA GLU A 406 -2.19 -7.52 14.14
C GLU A 406 -1.21 -8.68 13.94
N THR A 407 -1.25 -9.32 12.76
CA THR A 407 -0.32 -10.42 12.44
C THR A 407 1.13 -9.94 12.48
N CYS A 408 1.40 -8.76 11.92
CA CYS A 408 2.75 -8.19 11.89
C CYS A 408 3.24 -7.72 13.28
N LEU A 409 2.35 -7.15 14.11
CA LEU A 409 2.66 -6.80 15.49
C LEU A 409 2.95 -8.05 16.33
N ALA A 410 2.09 -9.07 16.21
CA ALA A 410 2.30 -10.35 16.87
C ALA A 410 3.61 -11.03 16.41
N ALA A 411 3.99 -10.92 15.12
CA ALA A 411 5.26 -11.40 14.60
C ALA A 411 6.46 -10.66 15.22
N LYS A 412 6.37 -9.34 15.35
CA LYS A 412 7.39 -8.54 16.03
C LYS A 412 7.56 -9.00 17.47
N GLU A 413 6.49 -9.08 18.24
CA GLU A 413 6.50 -9.54 19.63
C GLU A 413 7.03 -10.98 19.76
N ALA A 414 6.60 -11.89 18.89
CA ALA A 414 7.08 -13.27 18.85
C ALA A 414 8.60 -13.33 18.66
N SER A 415 9.14 -12.49 17.78
CA SER A 415 10.59 -12.41 17.52
C SER A 415 11.39 -11.83 18.67
N GLU A 416 10.82 -10.88 19.43
CA GLU A 416 11.47 -10.24 20.59
C GLU A 416 11.44 -11.11 21.84
N GLN A 417 10.36 -11.88 22.02
CA GLN A 417 10.15 -12.71 23.21
C GLN A 417 10.51 -14.18 22.98
N MET A 418 10.83 -14.58 21.75
CA MET A 418 11.15 -15.95 21.35
C MET A 418 10.01 -16.94 21.68
N GLU A 419 8.77 -16.51 21.43
CA GLU A 419 7.54 -17.25 21.74
C GLU A 419 6.57 -17.23 20.56
N TYR A 420 5.60 -18.17 20.56
CA TYR A 420 4.42 -18.06 19.70
C TYR A 420 3.47 -17.00 20.26
N ARG A 421 2.89 -16.22 19.37
CA ARG A 421 1.89 -15.20 19.69
C ARG A 421 0.56 -15.45 19.02
N LYS A 422 -0.54 -15.29 19.75
CA LYS A 422 -1.87 -15.25 19.17
C LYS A 422 -2.06 -13.96 18.38
N VAL A 423 -2.73 -14.06 17.24
CA VAL A 423 -3.18 -12.90 16.48
C VAL A 423 -4.55 -12.49 17.04
N LYS A 424 -4.61 -11.30 17.65
CA LYS A 424 -5.83 -10.78 18.26
C LYS A 424 -6.79 -10.33 17.16
N GLY A 425 -7.98 -10.90 17.07
CA GLY A 425 -9.00 -10.53 16.08
C GLY A 425 -9.24 -11.54 14.96
N GLY A 426 -8.55 -12.69 14.97
CA GLY A 426 -9.05 -13.89 14.30
C GLY A 426 -10.35 -14.36 14.97
N SER A 427 -11.19 -15.05 14.21
CA SER A 427 -12.53 -15.53 14.61
C SER A 427 -12.54 -16.46 15.85
N GLY A 428 -11.37 -16.81 16.39
CA GLY A 428 -11.17 -17.70 17.56
C GLY A 428 -10.91 -16.98 18.91
N CYS A 429 -11.08 -15.66 18.99
CA CYS A 429 -10.96 -14.93 20.25
C CYS A 429 -12.34 -14.68 20.88
N GLU A 430 -12.92 -15.69 21.54
CA GLU A 430 -13.84 -15.54 22.68
C GLU A 430 -13.08 -15.72 23.98
#